data_c5bbe2677aa255211c9fc69041e50638
#
_entry.id   c5bbe2677aa255211c9fc69041e50638
#
_cell.length_a   1.000
_cell.length_b   1.000
_cell.length_c   1.000
_cell.angle_alpha   90.00
_cell.angle_beta   90.00
_cell.angle_gamma   90.00
#
_symmetry.space_group_name_H-M   'P 1'
#
loop_
_entity.id
_entity.type
_entity.pdbx_description
1 polymer ?
#
loop_
_entity_poly.entity_id
_entity_poly.type
_entity_poly.pdbx_seq_one_letter_code
_entity_poly.pdbx_strand_id
1 'polypeptide(L)'
;MKSILKDTNNSEKLLNMVSDTLILMDKDGICVDIAVHNVDLWFMNEERLLGKNLLKLLPPVTYSEFYPEFKKVLLRRIKSVRNYELILQDDTYYFKCIMQPYGDLVLCQYRDITERSQRKLELERRNRELYEIQKAAFIGRWIFDTATRKFGYTGHTGIMCTTDEQAIPLDTYLNFILPEDRNTFEDWLRNNLKGNMENTVDYRIFYNKDVHYIRLKAFSRERDKDGNIALEGYIQNITDIQKSRNDINLLTHAINNSTEDIFAAKEDGTLIFANRLFKLHHKLGST
;
A
#
# COMPACT_ATOMS: atom_id res chain seq x y z
N MET A 1 49.68 17.06 1.32
CA MET A 1 48.79 18.13 0.78
C MET A 1 47.83 18.50 1.88
N LYS A 2 47.74 19.79 2.30
CA LYS A 2 46.74 20.18 3.31
C LYS A 2 45.33 19.99 2.74
N SER A 3 44.44 19.39 3.52
CA SER A 3 43.04 19.19 3.11
C SER A 3 42.38 20.54 2.92
N ILE A 4 41.75 20.72 1.76
CA ILE A 4 41.01 21.95 1.39
C ILE A 4 39.73 22.05 2.21
N LEU A 5 39.12 20.91 2.56
CA LEU A 5 37.87 20.81 3.31
C LEU A 5 38.07 20.96 4.83
N LYS A 6 39.29 20.66 5.34
CA LYS A 6 39.61 20.65 6.79
C LYS A 6 40.33 21.91 7.29
N ASP A 7 40.59 22.90 6.45
CA ASP A 7 41.59 24.00 6.73
C ASP A 7 41.04 25.24 7.43
N THR A 8 39.94 25.19 8.20
CA THR A 8 39.56 26.27 9.11
C THR A 8 38.88 25.73 10.37
N ASN A 9 39.34 26.18 11.56
CA ASN A 9 38.82 25.77 12.87
C ASN A 9 37.31 25.91 13.09
N ASN A 10 36.59 26.68 12.25
CA ASN A 10 35.15 26.79 12.26
C ASN A 10 34.47 25.90 11.21
N SER A 11 35.17 25.60 10.12
CA SER A 11 34.65 24.73 9.07
C SER A 11 34.60 23.27 9.51
N GLU A 12 35.56 22.81 10.30
CA GLU A 12 35.59 21.46 10.84
C GLU A 12 34.42 21.19 11.81
N LYS A 13 34.05 22.19 12.63
CA LYS A 13 32.85 22.09 13.49
C LYS A 13 31.55 22.08 12.70
N LEU A 14 31.44 22.88 11.63
CA LEU A 14 30.27 22.90 10.76
C LEU A 14 30.18 21.65 9.91
N LEU A 15 31.28 21.13 9.40
CA LEU A 15 31.39 19.87 8.68
C LEU A 15 30.97 18.69 9.57
N ASN A 16 31.38 18.69 10.84
CA ASN A 16 31.02 17.65 11.80
C ASN A 16 29.53 17.68 12.20
N MET A 17 28.79 18.74 11.90
CA MET A 17 27.32 18.80 12.08
C MET A 17 26.54 18.28 10.87
N VAL A 18 27.20 18.04 9.73
CA VAL A 18 26.60 17.51 8.52
C VAL A 18 26.96 16.02 8.43
N SER A 19 25.98 15.16 8.56
CA SER A 19 26.13 13.69 8.46
C SER A 19 26.42 13.19 7.03
N ASP A 20 26.77 14.10 6.12
CA ASP A 20 26.95 13.80 4.70
C ASP A 20 28.45 13.64 4.37
N THR A 21 28.79 12.76 3.44
CA THR A 21 30.14 12.66 2.89
C THR A 21 30.36 13.73 1.83
N LEU A 22 31.44 14.50 1.93
CA LEU A 22 31.83 15.52 0.98
C LEU A 22 33.05 15.05 0.18
N ILE A 23 32.99 15.13 -1.12
CA ILE A 23 34.07 14.74 -2.04
C ILE A 23 34.32 15.89 -3.01
N LEU A 24 35.58 16.32 -3.10
CA LEU A 24 36.03 17.21 -4.15
C LEU A 24 36.64 16.41 -5.29
N MET A 25 36.16 16.63 -6.51
CA MET A 25 36.68 15.99 -7.72
C MET A 25 37.22 17.03 -8.71
N ASP A 26 38.31 16.69 -9.37
CA ASP A 26 38.80 17.47 -10.49
C ASP A 26 37.98 17.21 -11.79
N LYS A 27 38.38 17.90 -12.86
CA LYS A 27 37.73 17.78 -14.19
C LYS A 27 37.74 16.36 -14.77
N ASP A 28 38.69 15.53 -14.38
CA ASP A 28 38.84 14.15 -14.82
C ASP A 28 38.18 13.14 -13.90
N GLY A 29 37.52 13.62 -12.80
CA GLY A 29 36.81 12.81 -11.82
C GLY A 29 37.73 12.18 -10.77
N ILE A 30 38.96 12.70 -10.59
CA ILE A 30 39.87 12.26 -9.56
C ILE A 30 39.47 12.90 -8.24
N CYS A 31 39.40 12.12 -7.16
CA CYS A 31 39.15 12.62 -5.81
C CYS A 31 40.38 13.40 -5.30
N VAL A 32 40.21 14.70 -5.17
CA VAL A 32 41.28 15.62 -4.71
C VAL A 32 41.26 15.75 -3.19
N ASP A 33 40.08 15.76 -2.60
CA ASP A 33 39.89 15.86 -1.16
C ASP A 33 38.56 15.20 -0.75
N ILE A 34 38.48 14.73 0.50
CA ILE A 34 37.31 14.04 1.01
C ILE A 34 37.15 14.30 2.51
N ALA A 35 35.91 14.53 2.93
CA ALA A 35 35.51 14.55 4.33
C ALA A 35 34.41 13.51 4.53
N VAL A 36 34.72 12.43 5.23
CA VAL A 36 33.79 11.31 5.50
C VAL A 36 33.21 11.47 6.88
N HIS A 37 31.91 11.49 7.01
CA HIS A 37 31.20 11.52 8.30
C HIS A 37 30.44 10.24 8.62
N ASN A 38 30.08 9.45 7.60
CA ASN A 38 29.44 8.15 7.80
C ASN A 38 30.49 7.03 7.67
N VAL A 39 31.03 6.62 8.80
CA VAL A 39 32.12 5.61 8.90
C VAL A 39 31.62 4.19 8.57
N ASP A 40 30.29 3.98 8.59
CA ASP A 40 29.68 2.66 8.36
C ASP A 40 29.69 2.25 6.87
N LEU A 41 29.95 3.21 5.98
CA LEU A 41 30.04 2.92 4.54
C LEU A 41 31.49 2.58 4.17
N TRP A 42 31.85 1.31 4.31
CA TRP A 42 33.20 0.77 4.08
C TRP A 42 33.84 1.16 2.74
N PHE A 43 33.02 1.42 1.71
CA PHE A 43 33.47 1.80 0.37
C PHE A 43 33.66 3.31 0.21
N MET A 44 33.16 4.15 1.15
CA MET A 44 33.34 5.60 1.17
C MET A 44 34.46 6.04 2.15
N ASN A 45 35.51 5.31 2.22
CA ASN A 45 36.66 5.55 3.11
C ASN A 45 37.69 6.40 2.39
N GLU A 46 38.32 7.35 3.13
CA GLU A 46 39.32 8.29 2.62
C GLU A 46 40.49 7.58 1.94
N GLU A 47 41.03 6.53 2.55
CA GLU A 47 42.16 5.75 2.03
C GLU A 47 41.89 5.09 0.67
N ARG A 48 40.63 4.75 0.43
CA ARG A 48 40.18 4.08 -0.81
C ARG A 48 39.91 5.05 -1.95
N LEU A 49 39.42 6.24 -1.64
CA LEU A 49 38.89 7.19 -2.62
C LEU A 49 39.84 8.31 -2.97
N LEU A 50 40.68 8.76 -2.02
CA LEU A 50 41.62 9.86 -2.24
C LEU A 50 42.62 9.52 -3.36
N GLY A 51 42.76 10.41 -4.34
CA GLY A 51 43.63 10.24 -5.51
C GLY A 51 43.15 9.23 -6.54
N LYS A 52 41.98 8.60 -6.36
CA LYS A 52 41.38 7.67 -7.33
C LYS A 52 40.44 8.41 -8.28
N ASN A 53 40.34 7.88 -9.48
CA ASN A 53 39.32 8.33 -10.42
C ASN A 53 37.99 7.67 -10.08
N LEU A 54 37.08 8.43 -9.43
CA LEU A 54 35.81 7.92 -8.92
C LEU A 54 34.85 7.54 -10.06
N LEU A 55 34.94 8.20 -11.21
CA LEU A 55 34.10 7.88 -12.37
C LEU A 55 34.37 6.45 -12.88
N LYS A 56 35.60 5.95 -12.71
CA LYS A 56 35.98 4.57 -13.12
C LYS A 56 35.58 3.52 -12.08
N LEU A 57 35.26 3.95 -10.86
CA LEU A 57 34.82 3.04 -9.78
C LEU A 57 33.32 2.83 -9.77
N LEU A 58 32.56 3.68 -10.45
CA LEU A 58 31.11 3.56 -10.52
C LEU A 58 30.69 2.36 -11.38
N PRO A 59 29.65 1.59 -10.95
CA PRO A 59 29.02 0.61 -11.81
C PRO A 59 28.52 1.25 -13.12
N PRO A 60 28.48 0.51 -14.26
CA PRO A 60 28.14 1.09 -15.58
C PRO A 60 26.80 1.84 -15.59
N VAL A 61 25.79 1.34 -14.91
CA VAL A 61 24.46 1.98 -14.83
C VAL A 61 24.58 3.32 -14.11
N THR A 62 25.17 3.32 -12.92
CA THR A 62 25.35 4.53 -12.10
C THR A 62 26.24 5.55 -12.84
N TYR A 63 27.28 5.08 -13.52
CA TYR A 63 28.15 5.93 -14.34
C TYR A 63 27.35 6.64 -15.45
N SER A 64 26.50 5.93 -16.15
CA SER A 64 25.71 6.50 -17.26
C SER A 64 24.78 7.63 -16.83
N GLU A 65 24.31 7.61 -15.58
CA GLU A 65 23.48 8.66 -14.99
C GLU A 65 24.29 9.78 -14.34
N PHE A 66 25.40 9.42 -13.67
CA PHE A 66 26.23 10.35 -12.92
C PHE A 66 27.06 11.27 -13.82
N TYR A 67 27.72 10.70 -14.83
CA TYR A 67 28.68 11.42 -15.67
C TYR A 67 28.09 12.61 -16.45
N PRO A 68 26.88 12.52 -17.06
CA PRO A 68 26.25 13.68 -17.70
C PRO A 68 25.98 14.83 -16.71
N GLU A 69 25.55 14.53 -15.49
CA GLU A 69 25.30 15.54 -14.48
C GLU A 69 26.62 16.16 -13.98
N PHE A 70 27.64 15.34 -13.77
CA PHE A 70 29.00 15.81 -13.43
C PHE A 70 29.54 16.79 -14.47
N LYS A 71 29.47 16.42 -15.77
CA LYS A 71 29.85 17.31 -16.87
C LYS A 71 29.04 18.60 -16.93
N LYS A 72 27.76 18.52 -16.69
CA LYS A 72 26.88 19.69 -16.64
C LYS A 72 27.29 20.67 -15.53
N VAL A 73 27.60 20.18 -14.36
CA VAL A 73 28.12 21.00 -13.24
C VAL A 73 29.46 21.61 -13.59
N LEU A 74 30.38 20.81 -14.13
CA LEU A 74 31.71 21.25 -14.49
C LEU A 74 31.70 22.36 -15.56
N LEU A 75 30.96 22.13 -16.67
CA LEU A 75 30.98 23.00 -17.84
C LEU A 75 30.02 24.18 -17.76
N ARG A 76 28.81 23.95 -17.21
CA ARG A 76 27.76 24.97 -17.15
C ARG A 76 27.69 25.67 -15.82
N ARG A 77 28.46 25.23 -14.82
CA ARG A 77 28.50 25.80 -13.45
C ARG A 77 27.12 25.80 -12.78
N ILE A 78 26.28 24.83 -13.10
CA ILE A 78 24.91 24.68 -12.56
C ILE A 78 24.89 23.57 -11.56
N LYS A 79 24.34 23.81 -10.36
CA LYS A 79 24.10 22.81 -9.33
C LYS A 79 23.21 21.69 -9.85
N SER A 80 23.55 20.45 -9.58
CA SER A 80 22.74 19.26 -9.82
C SER A 80 22.36 18.56 -8.52
N VAL A 81 21.13 18.03 -8.44
CA VAL A 81 20.65 17.23 -7.31
C VAL A 81 19.98 15.98 -7.88
N ARG A 82 20.51 14.81 -7.55
CA ARG A 82 20.00 13.53 -8.04
C ARG A 82 20.07 12.48 -6.93
N ASN A 83 19.20 11.51 -7.02
CA ASN A 83 19.31 10.28 -6.23
C ASN A 83 19.91 9.21 -7.13
N TYR A 84 20.84 8.43 -6.56
CA TYR A 84 21.51 7.33 -7.23
C TYR A 84 21.31 6.05 -6.45
N GLU A 85 21.17 4.97 -7.17
CA GLU A 85 21.19 3.61 -6.67
C GLU A 85 22.59 3.03 -6.94
N LEU A 86 23.18 2.43 -5.94
CA LEU A 86 24.50 1.81 -6.03
C LEU A 86 24.43 0.39 -5.50
N ILE A 87 24.66 -0.58 -6.38
CA ILE A 87 24.68 -2.01 -6.01
C ILE A 87 26.13 -2.42 -5.85
N LEU A 88 26.51 -2.83 -4.64
CA LEU A 88 27.84 -3.29 -4.27
C LEU A 88 27.76 -4.58 -3.48
N GLN A 89 28.40 -5.67 -3.98
CA GLN A 89 28.46 -6.96 -3.29
C GLN A 89 27.08 -7.48 -2.85
N ASP A 90 26.07 -7.38 -3.73
CA ASP A 90 24.68 -7.78 -3.50
C ASP A 90 23.86 -6.87 -2.57
N ASP A 91 24.49 -5.84 -1.98
CA ASP A 91 23.79 -4.82 -1.20
C ASP A 91 23.40 -3.61 -2.08
N THR A 92 22.21 -3.09 -1.84
CA THR A 92 21.68 -1.90 -2.56
C THR A 92 21.68 -0.69 -1.63
N TYR A 93 22.42 0.33 -2.04
CA TYR A 93 22.52 1.62 -1.36
C TYR A 93 21.84 2.72 -2.16
N TYR A 94 21.17 3.63 -1.49
CA TYR A 94 20.56 4.80 -2.12
C TYR A 94 21.20 6.07 -1.59
N PHE A 95 21.73 6.89 -2.50
CA PHE A 95 22.37 8.16 -2.16
C PHE A 95 21.66 9.34 -2.81
N LYS A 96 21.45 10.40 -2.03
CA LYS A 96 21.18 11.71 -2.59
C LYS A 96 22.51 12.40 -2.81
N CYS A 97 22.86 12.67 -4.06
CA CYS A 97 24.05 13.41 -4.44
C CYS A 97 23.68 14.85 -4.84
N ILE A 98 24.38 15.81 -4.23
CA ILE A 98 24.31 17.22 -4.58
C ILE A 98 25.66 17.60 -5.14
N MET A 99 25.72 17.94 -6.42
CA MET A 99 26.93 18.39 -7.10
C MET A 99 26.87 19.89 -7.29
N GLN A 100 27.95 20.60 -6.99
CA GLN A 100 28.05 22.04 -7.22
C GLN A 100 29.47 22.43 -7.60
N PRO A 101 29.64 23.50 -8.42
CA PRO A 101 30.96 23.96 -8.79
C PRO A 101 31.68 24.59 -7.58
N TYR A 102 32.97 24.26 -7.44
CA TYR A 102 33.86 24.80 -6.41
C TYR A 102 35.22 25.13 -7.01
N GLY A 103 35.49 26.41 -7.36
CA GLY A 103 36.66 26.75 -8.16
C GLY A 103 36.65 25.98 -9.47
N ASP A 104 37.76 25.35 -9.83
CA ASP A 104 37.88 24.45 -11.00
C ASP A 104 37.51 22.99 -10.68
N LEU A 105 36.99 22.74 -9.48
CA LEU A 105 36.58 21.45 -8.98
C LEU A 105 35.06 21.31 -8.94
N VAL A 106 34.59 20.09 -8.73
CA VAL A 106 33.18 19.77 -8.42
C VAL A 106 33.11 19.25 -6.99
N LEU A 107 32.34 19.94 -6.15
CA LEU A 107 31.99 19.46 -4.81
C LEU A 107 30.76 18.56 -4.91
N CYS A 108 30.92 17.31 -4.52
CA CYS A 108 29.86 16.33 -4.41
C CYS A 108 29.56 16.07 -2.93
N GLN A 109 28.32 16.30 -2.54
CA GLN A 109 27.81 15.99 -1.22
C GLN A 109 26.91 14.74 -1.34
N TYR A 110 27.28 13.68 -0.63
CA TYR A 110 26.57 12.42 -0.63
C TYR A 110 25.87 12.23 0.72
N ARG A 111 24.55 12.08 0.66
CA ARG A 111 23.73 11.71 1.80
C ARG A 111 23.22 10.30 1.60
N ASP A 112 23.48 9.41 2.54
CA ASP A 112 22.85 8.10 2.58
C ASP A 112 21.36 8.26 2.90
N ILE A 113 20.53 7.75 1.99
CA ILE A 113 19.07 7.71 2.12
C ILE A 113 18.55 6.28 2.03
N THR A 114 19.42 5.28 2.23
CA THR A 114 19.12 3.85 2.03
C THR A 114 17.96 3.42 2.91
N GLU A 115 18.05 3.64 4.21
CA GLU A 115 16.99 3.27 5.15
C GLU A 115 15.63 3.90 4.79
N ARG A 116 15.65 5.19 4.47
CA ARG A 116 14.44 5.93 4.08
C ARG A 116 13.85 5.39 2.78
N SER A 117 14.71 5.10 1.79
CA SER A 117 14.29 4.60 0.48
C SER A 117 13.73 3.19 0.59
N GLN A 118 14.39 2.32 1.34
CA GLN A 118 13.92 0.96 1.61
C GLN A 118 12.57 0.94 2.33
N ARG A 119 12.41 1.77 3.37
CA ARG A 119 11.12 1.91 4.06
C ARG A 119 10.00 2.38 3.12
N LYS A 120 10.32 3.35 2.24
CA LYS A 120 9.35 3.83 1.25
C LYS A 120 8.96 2.74 0.26
N LEU A 121 9.92 2.01 -0.31
CA LEU A 121 9.67 0.91 -1.23
C LEU A 121 8.86 -0.22 -0.57
N GLU A 122 9.18 -0.55 0.67
CA GLU A 122 8.43 -1.57 1.43
C GLU A 122 6.98 -1.13 1.68
N LEU A 123 6.75 0.15 2.04
CA LEU A 123 5.40 0.68 2.21
C LEU A 123 4.62 0.67 0.89
N GLU A 124 5.26 1.06 -0.22
CA GLU A 124 4.65 1.02 -1.55
C GLU A 124 4.31 -0.43 -1.97
N ARG A 125 5.21 -1.39 -1.69
CA ARG A 125 4.97 -2.82 -1.93
C ARG A 125 3.77 -3.32 -1.13
N ARG A 126 3.75 -3.06 0.18
CA ARG A 126 2.64 -3.46 1.06
C ARG A 126 1.31 -2.82 0.65
N ASN A 127 1.33 -1.54 0.28
CA ASN A 127 0.13 -0.86 -0.19
C ASN A 127 -0.40 -1.48 -1.48
N ARG A 128 0.48 -1.87 -2.42
CA ARG A 128 0.10 -2.56 -3.65
C ARG A 128 -0.50 -3.95 -3.34
N GLU A 129 0.13 -4.72 -2.47
CA GLU A 129 -0.37 -6.03 -2.04
C GLU A 129 -1.77 -5.91 -1.40
N LEU A 130 -1.96 -4.95 -0.49
CA LEU A 130 -3.26 -4.68 0.13
C LEU A 130 -4.31 -4.28 -0.92
N TYR A 131 -3.95 -3.43 -1.87
CA TYR A 131 -4.84 -3.03 -2.95
C TYR A 131 -5.29 -4.22 -3.81
N GLU A 132 -4.37 -5.12 -4.19
CA GLU A 132 -4.72 -6.32 -4.96
C GLU A 132 -5.61 -7.29 -4.16
N ILE A 133 -5.37 -7.44 -2.85
CA ILE A 133 -6.22 -8.24 -1.96
C ILE A 133 -7.63 -7.62 -1.88
N GLN A 134 -7.74 -6.31 -1.67
CA GLN A 134 -9.03 -5.61 -1.61
C GLN A 134 -9.80 -5.76 -2.93
N LYS A 135 -9.11 -5.64 -4.06
CA LYS A 135 -9.68 -5.83 -5.39
C LYS A 135 -10.19 -7.25 -5.60
N ALA A 136 -9.38 -8.26 -5.26
CA ALA A 136 -9.75 -9.68 -5.38
C ALA A 136 -10.93 -10.06 -4.47
N ALA A 137 -11.03 -9.43 -3.30
CA ALA A 137 -12.11 -9.65 -2.35
C ALA A 137 -13.35 -8.76 -2.60
N PHE A 138 -13.33 -7.92 -3.64
CA PHE A 138 -14.38 -6.95 -3.94
C PHE A 138 -14.72 -6.04 -2.76
N ILE A 139 -13.68 -5.57 -2.04
CA ILE A 139 -13.81 -4.71 -0.87
C ILE A 139 -13.47 -3.27 -1.25
N GLY A 140 -14.33 -2.34 -0.83
CA GLY A 140 -14.11 -0.91 -0.86
C GLY A 140 -14.20 -0.29 0.54
N ARG A 141 -13.86 0.99 0.64
CA ARG A 141 -14.10 1.84 1.80
C ARG A 141 -15.35 2.68 1.55
N TRP A 142 -16.12 2.93 2.59
CA TRP A 142 -17.19 3.92 2.56
C TRP A 142 -17.05 4.92 3.68
N ILE A 143 -17.62 6.11 3.46
CA ILE A 143 -17.74 7.17 4.44
C ILE A 143 -19.15 7.77 4.35
N PHE A 144 -19.75 8.06 5.49
CA PHE A 144 -20.98 8.83 5.59
C PHE A 144 -20.77 10.02 6.51
N ASP A 145 -21.08 11.21 6.01
CA ASP A 145 -20.95 12.48 6.75
C ASP A 145 -22.34 13.07 7.01
N THR A 146 -22.67 13.29 8.31
CA THR A 146 -23.95 13.85 8.69
C THR A 146 -24.10 15.33 8.36
N ALA A 147 -23.00 16.10 8.24
CA ALA A 147 -23.05 17.52 7.85
C ALA A 147 -23.54 17.69 6.40
N THR A 148 -23.00 16.87 5.51
CA THR A 148 -23.33 16.91 4.08
C THR A 148 -24.43 15.96 3.68
N ARG A 149 -24.77 14.98 4.53
CA ARG A 149 -25.68 13.85 4.26
C ARG A 149 -25.27 13.08 3.01
N LYS A 150 -23.98 12.98 2.75
CA LYS A 150 -23.46 12.24 1.60
C LYS A 150 -22.83 10.92 2.04
N PHE A 151 -23.06 9.91 1.20
CA PHE A 151 -22.44 8.61 1.27
C PHE A 151 -21.36 8.52 0.19
N GLY A 152 -20.10 8.47 0.60
CA GLY A 152 -18.95 8.31 -0.28
C GLY A 152 -18.43 6.87 -0.23
N TYR A 153 -17.88 6.40 -1.34
CA TYR A 153 -17.25 5.08 -1.39
C TYR A 153 -16.10 5.09 -2.38
N THR A 154 -15.05 4.31 -2.04
CA THR A 154 -13.84 4.13 -2.85
C THR A 154 -13.52 2.64 -2.94
N GLY A 155 -12.76 2.26 -3.96
CA GLY A 155 -12.26 0.89 -4.11
C GLY A 155 -13.08 0.05 -5.10
N HIS A 156 -12.75 -1.24 -5.18
CA HIS A 156 -13.25 -2.13 -6.23
C HIS A 156 -14.32 -3.09 -5.71
N THR A 157 -15.55 -2.61 -5.53
CA THR A 157 -16.68 -3.50 -5.21
C THR A 157 -17.24 -4.22 -6.45
N GLY A 158 -16.79 -3.83 -7.63
CA GLY A 158 -17.27 -4.38 -8.92
C GLY A 158 -18.66 -3.91 -9.33
N ILE A 159 -19.33 -3.05 -8.55
CA ILE A 159 -20.71 -2.66 -8.83
C ILE A 159 -20.87 -1.17 -9.13
N MET A 160 -20.36 -0.29 -8.29
CA MET A 160 -20.59 1.15 -8.39
C MET A 160 -19.28 1.95 -8.31
N CYS A 161 -18.14 1.28 -8.34
CA CYS A 161 -16.86 1.93 -8.13
C CYS A 161 -16.22 2.37 -9.42
N THR A 162 -16.03 3.65 -9.51
CA THR A 162 -15.00 4.27 -10.32
C THR A 162 -13.74 4.44 -9.46
N THR A 163 -12.61 4.66 -10.09
CA THR A 163 -11.32 4.90 -9.44
C THR A 163 -11.30 6.19 -8.59
N ASP A 164 -12.32 7.02 -8.72
CA ASP A 164 -12.42 8.30 -8.03
C ASP A 164 -13.43 8.23 -6.87
N GLU A 165 -13.15 8.96 -5.80
CA GLU A 165 -14.02 9.08 -4.64
C GLU A 165 -15.34 9.75 -5.04
N GLN A 166 -16.41 8.96 -5.09
CA GLN A 166 -17.75 9.47 -5.41
C GLN A 166 -18.58 9.57 -4.14
N ALA A 167 -19.01 10.78 -3.81
CA ALA A 167 -19.94 11.01 -2.72
C ALA A 167 -21.30 11.40 -3.29
N ILE A 168 -22.33 10.61 -3.00
CA ILE A 168 -23.72 10.84 -3.45
C ILE A 168 -24.61 11.14 -2.23
N PRO A 169 -25.70 11.90 -2.41
CA PRO A 169 -26.68 12.09 -1.35
C PRO A 169 -27.21 10.76 -0.83
N LEU A 170 -27.41 10.65 0.50
CA LEU A 170 -27.94 9.41 1.10
C LEU A 170 -29.25 8.97 0.44
N ASP A 171 -30.16 9.91 0.16
CA ASP A 171 -31.44 9.59 -0.46
C ASP A 171 -31.26 8.98 -1.87
N THR A 172 -30.24 9.42 -2.62
CA THR A 172 -29.87 8.81 -3.90
C THR A 172 -29.33 7.40 -3.68
N TYR A 173 -28.50 7.16 -2.67
CA TYR A 173 -28.02 5.84 -2.32
C TYR A 173 -29.13 4.88 -1.94
N LEU A 174 -30.08 5.33 -1.10
CA LEU A 174 -31.26 4.55 -0.70
C LEU A 174 -32.12 4.09 -1.86
N ASN A 175 -32.15 4.83 -2.98
CA ASN A 175 -32.89 4.42 -4.17
C ASN A 175 -32.32 3.19 -4.86
N PHE A 176 -31.04 2.88 -4.69
CA PHE A 176 -30.46 1.64 -5.17
C PHE A 176 -30.80 0.44 -4.28
N ILE A 177 -31.11 0.66 -3.00
CA ILE A 177 -31.46 -0.40 -2.05
C ILE A 177 -32.88 -0.91 -2.35
N LEU A 178 -33.04 -2.24 -2.40
CA LEU A 178 -34.37 -2.84 -2.56
C LEU A 178 -35.32 -2.37 -1.44
N PRO A 179 -36.58 -2.09 -1.75
CA PRO A 179 -37.54 -1.56 -0.76
C PRO A 179 -37.60 -2.35 0.53
N GLU A 180 -37.53 -3.69 0.44
CA GLU A 180 -37.59 -4.59 1.61
C GLU A 180 -36.40 -4.44 2.56
N ASP A 181 -35.25 -4.02 2.06
CA ASP A 181 -33.98 -3.95 2.80
C ASP A 181 -33.71 -2.53 3.35
N ARG A 182 -34.45 -1.49 2.90
CA ARG A 182 -34.21 -0.09 3.26
C ARG A 182 -34.32 0.14 4.77
N ASN A 183 -35.35 -0.36 5.41
CA ASN A 183 -35.53 -0.18 6.86
C ASN A 183 -34.35 -0.81 7.64
N THR A 184 -33.91 -1.99 7.23
CA THR A 184 -32.77 -2.68 7.86
C THR A 184 -31.49 -1.84 7.75
N PHE A 185 -31.23 -1.27 6.59
CA PHE A 185 -30.09 -0.40 6.36
C PHE A 185 -30.17 0.90 7.17
N GLU A 186 -31.33 1.56 7.17
CA GLU A 186 -31.53 2.83 7.92
C GLU A 186 -31.42 2.64 9.43
N ASP A 187 -31.95 1.54 9.97
CA ASP A 187 -31.82 1.21 11.38
C ASP A 187 -30.37 0.91 11.76
N TRP A 188 -29.66 0.18 10.90
CA TRP A 188 -28.24 -0.06 11.08
C TRP A 188 -27.44 1.26 11.07
N LEU A 189 -27.69 2.15 10.09
CA LEU A 189 -27.03 3.44 10.00
C LEU A 189 -27.29 4.29 11.24
N ARG A 190 -28.54 4.36 11.67
CA ARG A 190 -28.98 5.09 12.86
C ARG A 190 -28.29 4.58 14.14
N ASN A 191 -28.15 3.25 14.28
CA ASN A 191 -27.51 2.64 15.43
C ASN A 191 -26.00 2.96 15.47
N ASN A 192 -25.33 2.88 14.32
CA ASN A 192 -23.91 3.25 14.23
C ASN A 192 -23.68 4.74 14.51
N LEU A 193 -24.57 5.64 14.06
CA LEU A 193 -24.53 7.05 14.43
C LEU A 193 -24.67 7.30 15.94
N LYS A 194 -25.38 6.42 16.67
CA LYS A 194 -25.48 6.47 18.14
C LYS A 194 -24.25 5.89 18.85
N GLY A 195 -23.37 5.18 18.14
CA GLY A 195 -22.14 4.61 18.67
C GLY A 195 -22.10 3.09 18.80
N ASN A 196 -23.11 2.37 18.34
CA ASN A 196 -23.13 0.91 18.33
C ASN A 196 -22.45 0.38 17.07
N MET A 197 -21.12 0.21 17.13
CA MET A 197 -20.26 -0.06 15.98
C MET A 197 -20.04 -1.55 15.66
N GLU A 198 -20.67 -2.47 16.38
CA GLU A 198 -20.29 -3.90 16.33
C GLU A 198 -20.91 -4.70 15.20
N ASN A 199 -21.97 -4.21 14.57
CA ASN A 199 -22.76 -5.00 13.62
C ASN A 199 -22.47 -4.71 12.17
N THR A 200 -22.39 -5.79 11.37
CA THR A 200 -22.48 -5.71 9.91
C THR A 200 -23.95 -5.64 9.50
N VAL A 201 -24.21 -5.07 8.32
CA VAL A 201 -25.50 -5.17 7.64
C VAL A 201 -25.29 -5.75 6.26
N ASP A 202 -26.15 -6.73 5.92
CA ASP A 202 -26.25 -7.28 4.56
C ASP A 202 -27.56 -6.80 3.97
N TYR A 203 -27.53 -6.27 2.74
CA TYR A 203 -28.69 -5.79 2.04
C TYR A 203 -28.49 -5.92 0.53
N ARG A 204 -29.58 -5.81 -0.25
CA ARG A 204 -29.55 -5.93 -1.69
C ARG A 204 -29.70 -4.57 -2.35
N ILE A 205 -28.94 -4.36 -3.40
CA ILE A 205 -29.09 -3.22 -4.27
C ILE A 205 -29.45 -3.67 -5.68
N PHE A 206 -30.23 -2.84 -6.39
CA PHE A 206 -30.51 -3.01 -7.81
C PHE A 206 -29.66 -2.03 -8.60
N TYR A 207 -28.72 -2.53 -9.38
CA TYR A 207 -27.81 -1.74 -10.18
C TYR A 207 -27.47 -2.44 -11.49
N ASN A 208 -27.43 -1.69 -12.61
CA ASN A 208 -27.18 -2.23 -13.95
C ASN A 208 -28.05 -3.44 -14.33
N LYS A 209 -29.37 -3.40 -13.98
CA LYS A 209 -30.37 -4.44 -14.23
C LYS A 209 -30.17 -5.75 -13.44
N ASP A 210 -29.24 -5.76 -12.49
CA ASP A 210 -28.96 -6.93 -11.64
C ASP A 210 -29.14 -6.61 -10.17
N VAL A 211 -29.44 -7.66 -9.38
CA VAL A 211 -29.45 -7.60 -7.92
C VAL A 211 -28.10 -8.03 -7.38
N HIS A 212 -27.52 -7.17 -6.57
CA HIS A 212 -26.26 -7.41 -5.91
C HIS A 212 -26.43 -7.42 -4.40
N TYR A 213 -25.71 -8.30 -3.72
CA TYR A 213 -25.68 -8.42 -2.27
C TYR A 213 -24.48 -7.65 -1.73
N ILE A 214 -24.75 -6.71 -0.85
CA ILE A 214 -23.76 -5.81 -0.25
C ILE A 214 -23.68 -6.05 1.24
N ARG A 215 -22.45 -6.09 1.76
CA ARG A 215 -22.16 -6.09 3.19
C ARG A 215 -21.47 -4.80 3.55
N LEU A 216 -21.98 -4.12 4.56
CA LEU A 216 -21.30 -2.99 5.21
C LEU A 216 -20.90 -3.35 6.63
N LYS A 217 -19.77 -2.78 7.06
CA LYS A 217 -19.37 -2.69 8.46
C LYS A 217 -18.78 -1.32 8.73
N ALA A 218 -19.21 -0.67 9.81
CA ALA A 218 -18.58 0.54 10.32
C ALA A 218 -17.43 0.14 11.26
N PHE A 219 -16.32 0.89 11.24
CA PHE A 219 -15.17 0.70 12.11
C PHE A 219 -14.65 2.00 12.72
N SER A 220 -15.06 3.16 12.21
CA SER A 220 -14.70 4.47 12.77
C SER A 220 -15.91 5.37 12.84
N ARG A 221 -15.99 6.15 13.94
CA ARG A 221 -16.99 7.16 14.18
C ARG A 221 -16.30 8.37 14.80
N GLU A 222 -16.20 9.42 14.04
CA GLU A 222 -15.60 10.67 14.48
C GLU A 222 -16.67 11.76 14.62
N ARG A 223 -16.48 12.62 15.62
CA ARG A 223 -17.36 13.80 15.83
C ARG A 223 -16.50 15.04 15.69
N ASP A 224 -16.94 15.96 14.86
CA ASP A 224 -16.30 17.27 14.71
C ASP A 224 -16.70 18.24 15.86
N LYS A 225 -16.14 19.46 15.83
CA LYS A 225 -16.40 20.49 16.85
C LYS A 225 -17.84 21.02 16.80
N ASP A 226 -18.50 20.90 15.65
CA ASP A 226 -19.88 21.36 15.42
C ASP A 226 -20.89 20.25 15.74
N GLY A 227 -20.44 19.08 16.17
CA GLY A 227 -21.25 17.95 16.57
C GLY A 227 -21.64 17.02 15.43
N ASN A 228 -21.20 17.26 14.20
CA ASN A 228 -21.43 16.38 13.07
C ASN A 228 -20.62 15.09 13.22
N ILE A 229 -21.14 14.03 12.64
CA ILE A 229 -20.53 12.69 12.72
C ILE A 229 -20.11 12.23 11.34
N ALA A 230 -18.86 11.80 11.23
CA ALA A 230 -18.36 11.02 10.12
C ALA A 230 -18.29 9.54 10.56
N LEU A 231 -18.97 8.66 9.81
CA LEU A 231 -18.84 7.22 9.91
C LEU A 231 -18.01 6.69 8.78
N GLU A 232 -17.11 5.77 9.08
CA GLU A 232 -16.30 5.08 8.08
C GLU A 232 -16.36 3.57 8.26
N GLY A 233 -16.20 2.87 7.14
CA GLY A 233 -16.23 1.44 7.17
C GLY A 233 -15.75 0.78 5.89
N TYR A 234 -15.91 -0.53 5.79
CA TYR A 234 -15.76 -1.23 4.54
C TYR A 234 -17.11 -1.61 3.93
N ILE A 235 -17.12 -1.64 2.62
CA ILE A 235 -18.20 -2.14 1.77
C ILE A 235 -17.67 -3.33 0.99
N GLN A 236 -18.40 -4.41 0.94
CA GLN A 236 -18.04 -5.61 0.21
C GLN A 236 -19.21 -6.08 -0.67
N ASN A 237 -18.90 -6.42 -1.92
CA ASN A 237 -19.81 -7.16 -2.75
C ASN A 237 -19.72 -8.65 -2.39
N ILE A 238 -20.79 -9.19 -1.86
CA ILE A 238 -20.89 -10.61 -1.47
C ILE A 238 -21.80 -11.40 -2.39
N THR A 239 -22.09 -10.91 -3.61
CA THR A 239 -23.04 -11.52 -4.54
C THR A 239 -22.68 -12.96 -4.87
N ASP A 240 -21.42 -13.23 -5.22
CA ASP A 240 -20.97 -14.58 -5.60
C ASP A 240 -20.98 -15.51 -4.39
N ILE A 241 -20.64 -14.99 -3.21
CA ILE A 241 -20.72 -15.76 -1.95
C ILE A 241 -22.17 -16.17 -1.67
N GLN A 242 -23.12 -15.24 -1.82
CA GLN A 242 -24.53 -15.53 -1.57
C GLN A 242 -25.12 -16.46 -2.64
N LYS A 243 -24.77 -16.28 -3.91
CA LYS A 243 -25.17 -17.20 -4.99
C LYS A 243 -24.69 -18.62 -4.72
N SER A 244 -23.39 -18.79 -4.44
CA SER A 244 -22.82 -20.11 -4.14
C SER A 244 -23.47 -20.75 -2.91
N ARG A 245 -23.77 -19.97 -1.86
CA ARG A 245 -24.48 -20.45 -0.67
C ARG A 245 -25.90 -20.92 -1.00
N ASN A 246 -26.62 -20.14 -1.82
CA ASN A 246 -27.95 -20.50 -2.25
C ASN A 246 -27.96 -21.77 -3.10
N ASP A 247 -27.00 -21.93 -4.01
CA ASP A 247 -26.85 -23.12 -4.84
C ASP A 247 -26.57 -24.38 -3.97
N ILE A 248 -25.68 -24.26 -2.99
CA ILE A 248 -25.41 -25.33 -2.02
C ILE A 248 -26.67 -25.68 -1.23
N ASN A 249 -27.42 -24.69 -0.75
CA ASN A 249 -28.65 -24.91 -0.02
C ASN A 249 -29.71 -25.62 -0.90
N LEU A 250 -29.84 -25.17 -2.16
CA LEU A 250 -30.78 -25.75 -3.12
C LEU A 250 -30.42 -27.23 -3.41
N LEU A 251 -29.14 -27.52 -3.68
CA LEU A 251 -28.66 -28.86 -3.89
C LEU A 251 -28.86 -29.75 -2.65
N THR A 252 -28.54 -29.22 -1.47
CA THR A 252 -28.75 -29.93 -0.19
C THR A 252 -30.22 -30.26 0.01
N HIS A 253 -31.12 -29.30 -0.30
CA HIS A 253 -32.55 -29.50 -0.19
C HIS A 253 -33.04 -30.56 -1.18
N ALA A 254 -32.58 -30.52 -2.44
CA ALA A 254 -32.93 -31.51 -3.47
C ALA A 254 -32.46 -32.91 -3.07
N ILE A 255 -31.26 -33.06 -2.56
CA ILE A 255 -30.69 -34.34 -2.12
C ILE A 255 -31.46 -34.88 -0.89
N ASN A 256 -31.83 -34.02 0.06
CA ASN A 256 -32.58 -34.45 1.25
C ASN A 256 -34.03 -34.83 0.95
N ASN A 257 -34.60 -34.33 -0.14
CA ASN A 257 -35.98 -34.67 -0.61
C ASN A 257 -35.98 -35.76 -1.71
N SER A 258 -34.80 -36.33 -2.03
CA SER A 258 -34.72 -37.49 -2.93
C SER A 258 -35.46 -38.70 -2.37
N THR A 259 -36.04 -39.46 -3.26
CA THR A 259 -36.67 -40.77 -2.94
C THR A 259 -35.68 -41.91 -2.89
N GLU A 260 -34.41 -41.62 -3.10
CA GLU A 260 -33.29 -42.58 -3.04
C GLU A 260 -32.36 -42.34 -1.86
N ASP A 261 -31.76 -43.39 -1.35
CA ASP A 261 -30.70 -43.33 -0.33
C ASP A 261 -29.43 -42.78 -0.97
N ILE A 262 -29.02 -41.57 -0.53
CA ILE A 262 -27.82 -40.92 -1.00
C ILE A 262 -26.84 -40.72 0.16
N PHE A 263 -25.65 -41.28 0.01
CA PHE A 263 -24.58 -41.09 0.97
C PHE A 263 -23.21 -40.96 0.30
N ALA A 264 -22.27 -40.39 1.02
CA ALA A 264 -20.85 -40.34 0.69
C ALA A 264 -20.02 -40.78 1.89
N ALA A 265 -19.02 -41.60 1.60
CA ALA A 265 -18.09 -42.11 2.62
C ALA A 265 -16.65 -42.02 2.12
N LYS A 266 -15.69 -41.97 3.04
CA LYS A 266 -14.25 -42.05 2.77
C LYS A 266 -13.89 -43.52 2.44
N GLU A 267 -12.67 -43.72 1.94
CA GLU A 267 -12.12 -45.06 1.66
C GLU A 267 -12.06 -45.96 2.91
N ASP A 268 -11.92 -45.34 4.11
CA ASP A 268 -11.93 -46.05 5.40
C ASP A 268 -13.35 -46.43 5.90
N GLY A 269 -14.38 -46.09 5.11
CA GLY A 269 -15.77 -46.35 5.47
C GLY A 269 -16.42 -45.23 6.33
N THR A 270 -15.69 -44.18 6.71
CA THR A 270 -16.24 -43.07 7.48
C THR A 270 -17.27 -42.32 6.65
N LEU A 271 -18.51 -42.21 7.15
CA LEU A 271 -19.59 -41.48 6.49
C LEU A 271 -19.31 -39.97 6.51
N ILE A 272 -19.24 -39.35 5.33
CA ILE A 272 -19.04 -37.91 5.17
C ILE A 272 -20.39 -37.17 5.08
N PHE A 273 -21.33 -37.78 4.38
CA PHE A 273 -22.65 -37.23 4.13
C PHE A 273 -23.67 -38.36 4.00
N ALA A 274 -24.91 -38.07 4.46
CA ALA A 274 -26.05 -38.93 4.19
C ALA A 274 -27.32 -38.06 4.14
N ASN A 275 -28.17 -38.31 3.15
CA ASN A 275 -29.46 -37.62 3.04
C ASN A 275 -30.44 -38.10 4.11
N ARG A 276 -31.56 -37.39 4.22
CA ARG A 276 -32.60 -37.70 5.23
C ARG A 276 -33.12 -39.14 5.12
N LEU A 277 -33.32 -39.68 3.90
CA LEU A 277 -33.86 -41.00 3.69
C LEU A 277 -32.89 -42.07 4.15
N PHE A 278 -31.61 -41.99 3.77
CA PHE A 278 -30.55 -42.87 4.23
C PHE A 278 -30.47 -42.92 5.75
N LYS A 279 -30.50 -41.74 6.41
CA LYS A 279 -30.47 -41.67 7.90
C LYS A 279 -31.67 -42.37 8.52
N LEU A 280 -32.86 -42.26 7.93
CA LEU A 280 -34.07 -42.95 8.40
C LEU A 280 -33.97 -44.45 8.23
N HIS A 281 -33.56 -44.94 7.06
CA HIS A 281 -33.46 -46.37 6.78
C HIS A 281 -32.40 -47.06 7.65
N HIS A 282 -31.29 -46.39 7.91
CA HIS A 282 -30.19 -46.94 8.70
C HIS A 282 -30.21 -46.56 10.17
N LYS A 283 -31.30 -45.92 10.67
CA LYS A 283 -31.51 -45.47 12.08
C LYS A 283 -30.34 -44.65 12.61
N LEU A 284 -29.72 -43.84 11.76
CA LEU A 284 -28.68 -42.91 12.18
C LEU A 284 -29.34 -41.67 12.82
N GLY A 285 -28.98 -41.40 14.07
CA GLY A 285 -29.48 -40.21 14.75
C GLY A 285 -29.18 -38.92 14.03
N SER A 286 -30.05 -37.91 14.15
CA SER A 286 -29.75 -36.54 13.72
C SER A 286 -28.66 -35.96 14.63
N THR A 287 -27.43 -35.96 14.18
CA THR A 287 -26.36 -35.11 14.72
C THR A 287 -26.41 -33.75 14.05
#